data_3380437f426a10e9dbb1e83cde747f87
#
_entry.id   3380437f426a10e9dbb1e83cde747f87
#
_cell.length_a   1.000
_cell.length_b   1.000
_cell.length_c   1.000
_cell.angle_alpha   90.00
_cell.angle_beta   90.00
_cell.angle_gamma   90.00
#
_symmetry.space_group_name_H-M   'P 1'
#
loop_
_entity.id
_entity.type
_entity.pdbx_description
1 polymer ?
#
loop_
_entity_poly.entity_id
_entity_poly.type
_entity_poly.pdbx_seq_one_letter_code
_entity_poly.pdbx_strand_id
1 'polypeptide(L)'
;MKTIAVLGSTGSIGTNTLDVVRRNGHLYEVYSLVAGQNIELLTAQILEFRPKLAVVATPEGLGLLTTSLQAAGLPQSEWPELLSGDAARVAAVRAPEVDTVISAIVGVAGLEATYEAVCLGKRVGLANKEVLVSGGSLVMEAVRKFGAELLPVDSEHNGAHQCLRAGNRAQVSKLILTASGGPFRNTPASELAFVTPRQALNHPTWKMGNRITIDCATLMNKGFEVIEACWLFDFAPCDVGVVIHPQSTVHAMIEYSDGSVLAQISATDMRMPIQYALTYPDRAEAPVPKIDWAEARKWEFLPPDFEKFPLLKLAYQCQESGGSATCTLNAADEIAVEAFLQGRIGFLSIHEIVQETLSRMPSRTPASVGDILEIDRESRILARELANCRAAGTVTA
;
A
#
# COMPACT_ATOMS: atom_id res chain seq x y z
N MET A 1 -12.36 -23.99 -6.61
CA MET A 1 -12.34 -23.00 -5.51
C MET A 1 -10.91 -22.54 -5.39
N LYS A 2 -10.64 -21.21 -5.33
CA LYS A 2 -9.28 -20.68 -5.18
C LYS A 2 -8.92 -20.58 -3.70
N THR A 3 -7.70 -20.96 -3.36
CA THR A 3 -7.20 -20.94 -1.98
C THR A 3 -6.36 -19.71 -1.74
N ILE A 4 -6.68 -18.95 -0.67
CA ILE A 4 -6.15 -17.61 -0.44
C ILE A 4 -5.32 -17.53 0.84
N ALA A 5 -4.14 -16.88 0.77
CA ALA A 5 -3.41 -16.39 1.92
C ALA A 5 -3.64 -14.88 2.07
N VAL A 6 -3.94 -14.41 3.29
CA VAL A 6 -4.16 -12.99 3.57
C VAL A 6 -3.08 -12.46 4.51
N LEU A 7 -2.13 -11.73 3.97
CA LEU A 7 -1.08 -11.05 4.72
C LEU A 7 -1.63 -9.70 5.22
N GLY A 8 -1.75 -9.53 6.52
CA GLY A 8 -2.35 -8.34 7.13
C GLY A 8 -3.88 -8.45 7.28
N SER A 9 -4.40 -9.62 7.64
CA SER A 9 -5.84 -9.96 7.69
C SER A 9 -6.68 -9.05 8.57
N THR A 10 -6.12 -8.51 9.63
CA THR A 10 -6.81 -7.61 10.58
C THR A 10 -6.73 -6.15 10.22
N GLY A 11 -6.00 -5.78 9.17
CA GLY A 11 -5.95 -4.43 8.62
C GLY A 11 -7.17 -4.10 7.75
N SER A 12 -7.27 -2.85 7.28
CA SER A 12 -8.39 -2.40 6.45
C SER A 12 -8.55 -3.23 5.17
N ILE A 13 -7.46 -3.50 4.45
CA ILE A 13 -7.51 -4.32 3.23
C ILE A 13 -7.84 -5.78 3.57
N GLY A 14 -7.22 -6.33 4.61
CA GLY A 14 -7.47 -7.72 5.03
C GLY A 14 -8.93 -7.96 5.41
N THR A 15 -9.54 -7.07 6.18
CA THR A 15 -10.97 -7.17 6.57
C THR A 15 -11.90 -7.03 5.36
N ASN A 16 -11.61 -6.11 4.44
CA ASN A 16 -12.35 -5.98 3.18
C ASN A 16 -12.17 -7.21 2.27
N THR A 17 -10.97 -7.81 2.25
CA THR A 17 -10.72 -9.08 1.55
C THR A 17 -11.60 -10.19 2.10
N LEU A 18 -11.64 -10.33 3.41
CA LEU A 18 -12.46 -11.35 4.06
C LEU A 18 -13.97 -11.08 3.90
N ASP A 19 -14.41 -9.82 3.78
CA ASP A 19 -15.81 -9.49 3.41
C ASP A 19 -16.14 -9.95 1.98
N VAL A 20 -15.23 -9.74 1.03
CA VAL A 20 -15.37 -10.24 -0.34
C VAL A 20 -15.43 -11.78 -0.37
N VAL A 21 -14.53 -12.44 0.36
CA VAL A 21 -14.47 -13.90 0.47
C VAL A 21 -15.77 -14.47 1.08
N ARG A 22 -16.25 -13.88 2.18
CA ARG A 22 -17.50 -14.27 2.86
C ARG A 22 -18.70 -14.29 1.92
N ARG A 23 -18.81 -13.26 1.07
CA ARG A 23 -19.91 -13.13 0.12
C ARG A 23 -19.80 -14.06 -1.08
N ASN A 24 -18.59 -14.55 -1.34
CA ASN A 24 -18.28 -15.44 -2.45
C ASN A 24 -17.67 -16.77 -1.97
N GLY A 25 -18.14 -17.32 -0.85
CA GLY A 25 -17.58 -18.52 -0.21
C GLY A 25 -17.57 -19.78 -1.09
N HIS A 26 -18.35 -19.80 -2.18
CA HIS A 26 -18.31 -20.87 -3.17
C HIS A 26 -17.11 -20.77 -4.13
N LEU A 27 -16.42 -19.61 -4.18
CA LEU A 27 -15.26 -19.36 -5.04
C LEU A 27 -13.93 -19.47 -4.30
N TYR A 28 -13.93 -19.22 -2.98
CA TYR A 28 -12.71 -19.01 -2.22
C TYR A 28 -12.67 -19.80 -0.90
N GLU A 29 -11.46 -20.26 -0.55
CA GLU A 29 -11.12 -20.83 0.75
C GLU A 29 -9.93 -20.06 1.34
N VAL A 30 -9.97 -19.76 2.63
CA VAL A 30 -8.87 -19.08 3.34
C VAL A 30 -7.93 -20.14 3.91
N TYR A 31 -6.70 -20.18 3.39
CA TYR A 31 -5.66 -21.10 3.88
C TYR A 31 -4.90 -20.51 5.06
N SER A 32 -4.44 -19.27 4.93
CA SER A 32 -3.64 -18.61 5.97
C SER A 32 -4.10 -17.19 6.27
N LEU A 33 -4.06 -16.84 7.55
CA LEU A 33 -4.30 -15.50 8.07
C LEU A 33 -3.05 -15.01 8.80
N VAL A 34 -2.51 -13.88 8.35
CA VAL A 34 -1.36 -13.24 8.99
C VAL A 34 -1.79 -11.91 9.58
N ALA A 35 -1.59 -11.73 10.88
CA ALA A 35 -1.97 -10.51 11.59
C ALA A 35 -0.80 -9.93 12.40
N GLY A 36 -0.90 -8.66 12.77
CA GLY A 36 0.02 -7.99 13.68
C GLY A 36 -0.37 -8.24 15.16
N GLN A 37 -0.97 -7.22 15.77
CA GLN A 37 -1.27 -7.20 17.21
C GLN A 37 -2.76 -7.36 17.54
N ASN A 38 -3.66 -7.29 16.56
CA ASN A 38 -5.10 -7.37 16.80
C ASN A 38 -5.55 -8.83 16.95
N ILE A 39 -5.29 -9.40 18.12
CA ILE A 39 -5.57 -10.80 18.43
C ILE A 39 -7.07 -11.10 18.50
N GLU A 40 -7.85 -10.19 19.04
CA GLU A 40 -9.32 -10.35 19.14
C GLU A 40 -9.95 -10.54 17.75
N LEU A 41 -9.62 -9.66 16.81
CA LEU A 41 -10.14 -9.76 15.45
C LEU A 41 -9.61 -11.01 14.72
N LEU A 42 -8.32 -11.35 14.91
CA LEU A 42 -7.76 -12.57 14.32
C LEU A 42 -8.47 -13.82 14.86
N THR A 43 -8.77 -13.88 16.16
CA THR A 43 -9.55 -14.96 16.74
C THR A 43 -10.93 -15.09 16.09
N ALA A 44 -11.65 -13.99 15.92
CA ALA A 44 -12.93 -14.00 15.23
C ALA A 44 -12.81 -14.49 13.77
N GLN A 45 -11.77 -14.07 13.06
CA GLN A 45 -11.47 -14.52 11.70
C GLN A 45 -11.16 -16.04 11.65
N ILE A 46 -10.41 -16.57 12.61
CA ILE A 46 -10.13 -18.02 12.70
C ILE A 46 -11.41 -18.82 12.94
N LEU A 47 -12.27 -18.35 13.83
CA LEU A 47 -13.55 -19.01 14.10
C LEU A 47 -14.46 -19.06 12.88
N GLU A 48 -14.46 -18.01 12.08
CA GLU A 48 -15.32 -17.88 10.90
C GLU A 48 -14.76 -18.64 9.69
N PHE A 49 -13.49 -18.39 9.33
CA PHE A 49 -12.91 -18.86 8.06
C PHE A 49 -12.17 -20.20 8.18
N ARG A 50 -11.91 -20.67 9.40
CA ARG A 50 -11.25 -21.97 9.67
C ARG A 50 -9.97 -22.20 8.83
N PRO A 51 -9.01 -21.26 8.87
CA PRO A 51 -7.77 -21.39 8.09
C PRO A 51 -6.96 -22.63 8.54
N LYS A 52 -6.00 -23.06 7.73
CA LYS A 52 -5.02 -24.09 8.09
C LYS A 52 -3.85 -23.52 8.87
N LEU A 53 -3.54 -22.22 8.69
CA LEU A 53 -2.41 -21.56 9.33
C LEU A 53 -2.82 -20.16 9.80
N ALA A 54 -2.43 -19.80 11.02
CA ALA A 54 -2.55 -18.43 11.54
C ALA A 54 -1.19 -17.95 12.07
N VAL A 55 -0.80 -16.73 11.67
CA VAL A 55 0.49 -16.15 12.03
C VAL A 55 0.27 -14.81 12.72
N VAL A 56 1.00 -14.60 13.83
CA VAL A 56 1.06 -13.33 14.55
C VAL A 56 2.48 -12.75 14.51
N ALA A 57 2.62 -11.46 14.83
CA ALA A 57 3.90 -10.78 14.71
C ALA A 57 4.96 -11.27 15.71
N THR A 58 4.55 -11.60 16.95
CA THR A 58 5.49 -11.90 18.05
C THR A 58 5.10 -13.15 18.83
N PRO A 59 6.06 -13.78 19.55
CA PRO A 59 5.77 -14.90 20.44
C PRO A 59 4.76 -14.56 21.55
N GLU A 60 4.76 -13.34 22.07
CA GLU A 60 3.79 -12.87 23.06
C GLU A 60 2.38 -12.84 22.46
N GLY A 61 2.25 -12.36 21.22
CA GLY A 61 1.00 -12.40 20.47
C GLY A 61 0.48 -13.82 20.25
N LEU A 62 1.38 -14.79 20.05
CA LEU A 62 1.04 -16.20 19.91
C LEU A 62 0.44 -16.77 21.21
N GLY A 63 1.01 -16.42 22.37
CA GLY A 63 0.45 -16.78 23.68
C GLY A 63 -0.95 -16.20 23.90
N LEU A 64 -1.14 -14.92 23.53
CA LEU A 64 -2.44 -14.26 23.61
C LEU A 64 -3.48 -14.93 22.67
N LEU A 65 -3.08 -15.27 21.44
CA LEU A 65 -3.96 -15.95 20.48
C LEU A 65 -4.39 -17.33 20.99
N THR A 66 -3.45 -18.11 21.54
CA THR A 66 -3.72 -19.41 22.16
C THR A 66 -4.77 -19.27 23.27
N THR A 67 -4.59 -18.31 24.17
CA THR A 67 -5.53 -18.04 25.27
C THR A 67 -6.91 -17.61 24.74
N SER A 68 -6.94 -16.78 23.70
CA SER A 68 -8.18 -16.29 23.09
C SER A 68 -8.99 -17.41 22.42
N LEU A 69 -8.32 -18.33 21.71
CA LEU A 69 -8.96 -19.50 21.09
C LEU A 69 -9.53 -20.46 22.14
N GLN A 70 -8.82 -20.68 23.25
CA GLN A 70 -9.31 -21.46 24.39
C GLN A 70 -10.57 -20.83 25.00
N ALA A 71 -10.51 -19.52 25.25
CA ALA A 71 -11.64 -18.78 25.80
C ALA A 71 -12.88 -18.79 24.87
N ALA A 72 -12.65 -18.80 23.57
CA ALA A 72 -13.71 -18.92 22.56
C ALA A 72 -14.33 -20.33 22.47
N GLY A 73 -13.80 -21.31 23.21
CA GLY A 73 -14.31 -22.67 23.25
C GLY A 73 -14.04 -23.50 21.98
N LEU A 74 -13.08 -23.06 21.13
CA LEU A 74 -12.69 -23.85 19.96
C LEU A 74 -11.89 -25.07 20.41
N PRO A 75 -12.30 -26.31 20.08
CA PRO A 75 -11.52 -27.50 20.38
C PRO A 75 -10.10 -27.42 19.77
N GLN A 76 -9.09 -27.84 20.52
CA GLN A 76 -7.71 -27.74 20.04
C GLN A 76 -7.47 -28.56 18.74
N SER A 77 -8.25 -29.61 18.51
CA SER A 77 -8.22 -30.39 17.27
C SER A 77 -8.69 -29.63 16.04
N GLU A 78 -9.38 -28.48 16.23
CA GLU A 78 -9.88 -27.59 15.16
C GLU A 78 -9.04 -26.32 15.01
N TRP A 79 -7.96 -26.22 15.77
CA TRP A 79 -7.09 -25.06 15.66
C TRP A 79 -6.27 -25.11 14.37
N PRO A 80 -6.02 -23.96 13.74
CA PRO A 80 -4.99 -23.89 12.72
C PRO A 80 -3.61 -24.14 13.33
N GLU A 81 -2.63 -24.43 12.49
CA GLU A 81 -1.24 -24.28 12.91
C GLU A 81 -0.99 -22.81 13.33
N LEU A 82 -0.40 -22.61 14.52
CA LEU A 82 -0.16 -21.28 15.09
C LEU A 82 1.33 -20.98 15.07
N LEU A 83 1.72 -19.93 14.37
CA LEU A 83 3.12 -19.50 14.23
C LEU A 83 3.30 -18.01 14.54
N SER A 84 4.55 -17.59 14.74
CA SER A 84 4.90 -16.16 14.95
C SER A 84 6.21 -15.76 14.29
N GLY A 85 6.32 -14.47 13.97
CA GLY A 85 7.54 -13.84 13.46
C GLY A 85 7.69 -13.87 11.93
N ASP A 86 8.81 -13.34 11.44
CA ASP A 86 9.03 -13.05 10.01
C ASP A 86 9.10 -14.33 9.17
N ALA A 87 9.81 -15.35 9.63
CA ALA A 87 9.89 -16.64 8.95
C ALA A 87 8.50 -17.30 8.81
N ALA A 88 7.63 -17.14 9.82
CA ALA A 88 6.27 -17.63 9.77
C ALA A 88 5.39 -16.90 8.75
N ARG A 89 5.61 -15.57 8.57
CA ARG A 89 4.93 -14.81 7.50
C ARG A 89 5.28 -15.35 6.12
N VAL A 90 6.54 -15.70 5.91
CA VAL A 90 7.00 -16.35 4.66
C VAL A 90 6.38 -17.75 4.52
N ALA A 91 6.33 -18.55 5.59
CA ALA A 91 5.70 -19.87 5.58
C ALA A 91 4.21 -19.80 5.18
N ALA A 92 3.50 -18.72 5.54
CA ALA A 92 2.08 -18.55 5.24
C ALA A 92 1.75 -18.55 3.73
N VAL A 93 2.72 -18.28 2.86
CA VAL A 93 2.54 -18.21 1.41
C VAL A 93 3.12 -19.43 0.68
N ARG A 94 3.89 -20.29 1.38
CA ARG A 94 4.62 -21.40 0.75
C ARG A 94 3.77 -22.62 0.44
N ALA A 95 2.65 -22.80 1.12
CA ALA A 95 1.82 -23.96 0.90
C ALA A 95 1.43 -24.10 -0.59
N PRO A 96 1.60 -25.28 -1.20
CA PRO A 96 1.30 -25.50 -2.62
C PRO A 96 -0.18 -25.29 -2.94
N GLU A 97 -1.06 -25.45 -1.95
CA GLU A 97 -2.50 -25.23 -2.07
C GLU A 97 -2.87 -23.74 -2.23
N VAL A 98 -1.99 -22.83 -1.81
CA VAL A 98 -2.26 -21.40 -1.93
C VAL A 98 -2.11 -20.93 -3.38
N ASP A 99 -3.22 -20.56 -3.99
CA ASP A 99 -3.27 -20.03 -5.36
C ASP A 99 -3.00 -18.52 -5.41
N THR A 100 -3.55 -17.81 -4.43
CA THR A 100 -3.56 -16.33 -4.41
C THR A 100 -3.13 -15.79 -3.05
N VAL A 101 -2.28 -14.79 -3.07
CA VAL A 101 -1.83 -14.07 -1.87
C VAL A 101 -2.32 -12.63 -1.93
N ILE A 102 -3.03 -12.16 -0.92
CA ILE A 102 -3.33 -10.73 -0.75
C ILE A 102 -2.25 -10.14 0.17
N SER A 103 -1.41 -9.31 -0.40
CA SER A 103 -0.31 -8.64 0.30
C SER A 103 -0.77 -7.28 0.84
N ALA A 104 -1.09 -7.22 2.14
CA ALA A 104 -1.64 -6.03 2.82
C ALA A 104 -0.96 -5.72 4.17
N ILE A 105 0.27 -6.20 4.39
CA ILE A 105 1.11 -5.79 5.52
C ILE A 105 1.73 -4.45 5.16
N VAL A 106 1.57 -3.44 6.00
CA VAL A 106 2.08 -2.08 5.79
C VAL A 106 3.60 -2.04 5.90
N GLY A 107 4.24 -1.24 5.04
CA GLY A 107 5.68 -1.00 5.07
C GLY A 107 6.52 -2.17 4.53
N VAL A 108 7.82 -2.09 4.73
CA VAL A 108 8.80 -3.09 4.25
C VAL A 108 8.63 -4.48 4.89
N ALA A 109 7.92 -4.58 6.02
CA ALA A 109 7.66 -5.84 6.73
C ALA A 109 6.88 -6.89 5.91
N GLY A 110 6.19 -6.45 4.85
CA GLY A 110 5.50 -7.34 3.91
C GLY A 110 6.36 -7.83 2.74
N LEU A 111 7.58 -7.29 2.58
CA LEU A 111 8.41 -7.51 1.39
C LEU A 111 8.81 -8.99 1.23
N GLU A 112 9.35 -9.62 2.28
CA GLU A 112 9.88 -10.98 2.19
C GLU A 112 8.80 -12.00 1.80
N ALA A 113 7.65 -11.96 2.48
CA ALA A 113 6.54 -12.87 2.20
C ALA A 113 5.93 -12.62 0.80
N THR A 114 5.86 -11.35 0.37
CA THR A 114 5.36 -11.00 -0.97
C THR A 114 6.34 -11.46 -2.05
N TYR A 115 7.63 -11.24 -1.84
CA TYR A 115 8.69 -11.68 -2.76
C TYR A 115 8.71 -13.22 -2.88
N GLU A 116 8.57 -13.93 -1.76
CA GLU A 116 8.47 -15.41 -1.77
C GLU A 116 7.25 -15.88 -2.59
N ALA A 117 6.09 -15.26 -2.41
CA ALA A 117 4.89 -15.58 -3.19
C ALA A 117 5.13 -15.38 -4.70
N VAL A 118 5.82 -14.30 -5.07
CA VAL A 118 6.22 -14.03 -6.45
C VAL A 118 7.20 -15.09 -6.97
N CYS A 119 8.22 -15.46 -6.20
CA CYS A 119 9.18 -16.50 -6.57
C CYS A 119 8.54 -17.88 -6.75
N LEU A 120 7.42 -18.13 -6.10
CA LEU A 120 6.63 -19.36 -6.27
C LEU A 120 5.63 -19.30 -7.45
N GLY A 121 5.66 -18.21 -8.25
CA GLY A 121 4.78 -18.04 -9.41
C GLY A 121 3.29 -17.85 -9.05
N LYS A 122 2.98 -17.46 -7.82
CA LYS A 122 1.60 -17.30 -7.36
C LYS A 122 0.98 -16.00 -7.89
N ARG A 123 -0.36 -15.96 -7.89
CA ARG A 123 -1.08 -14.70 -8.03
C ARG A 123 -0.91 -13.89 -6.75
N VAL A 124 -0.56 -12.61 -6.89
CA VAL A 124 -0.44 -11.67 -5.78
C VAL A 124 -1.33 -10.46 -6.02
N GLY A 125 -2.34 -10.27 -5.17
CA GLY A 125 -3.08 -9.02 -5.06
C GLY A 125 -2.29 -8.05 -4.18
N LEU A 126 -1.60 -7.10 -4.80
CA LEU A 126 -0.69 -6.18 -4.12
C LEU A 126 -1.43 -4.94 -3.63
N ALA A 127 -1.58 -4.81 -2.32
CA ALA A 127 -2.08 -3.61 -1.63
C ALA A 127 -0.96 -2.85 -0.90
N ASN A 128 0.16 -3.53 -0.64
CA ASN A 128 1.34 -2.95 -0.01
C ASN A 128 2.25 -2.34 -1.10
N LYS A 129 2.07 -1.05 -1.38
CA LYS A 129 2.87 -0.33 -2.39
C LYS A 129 4.35 -0.23 -2.02
N GLU A 130 4.67 -0.25 -0.73
CA GLU A 130 6.05 -0.15 -0.23
C GLU A 130 6.93 -1.31 -0.70
N VAL A 131 6.35 -2.43 -1.08
CA VAL A 131 7.05 -3.55 -1.71
C VAL A 131 7.70 -3.12 -3.04
N LEU A 132 6.98 -2.42 -3.90
CA LEU A 132 7.50 -1.93 -5.17
C LEU A 132 8.30 -0.63 -5.00
N VAL A 133 7.94 0.22 -4.05
CA VAL A 133 8.72 1.41 -3.73
C VAL A 133 10.12 1.03 -3.25
N SER A 134 10.23 0.05 -2.36
CA SER A 134 11.52 -0.35 -1.78
C SER A 134 12.31 -1.32 -2.66
N GLY A 135 11.63 -2.23 -3.37
CA GLY A 135 12.28 -3.34 -4.08
C GLY A 135 11.76 -3.58 -5.49
N GLY A 136 11.21 -2.55 -6.17
CA GLY A 136 10.48 -2.71 -7.42
C GLY A 136 11.26 -3.42 -8.52
N SER A 137 12.53 -3.09 -8.73
CA SER A 137 13.39 -3.75 -9.73
C SER A 137 13.51 -5.26 -9.45
N LEU A 138 13.81 -5.63 -8.20
CA LEU A 138 14.00 -7.02 -7.80
C LEU A 138 12.68 -7.82 -7.90
N VAL A 139 11.57 -7.22 -7.43
CA VAL A 139 10.25 -7.85 -7.45
C VAL A 139 9.78 -8.05 -8.88
N MET A 140 9.89 -7.04 -9.75
CA MET A 140 9.44 -7.15 -11.15
C MET A 140 10.34 -8.07 -12.00
N GLU A 141 11.62 -8.19 -11.68
CA GLU A 141 12.49 -9.22 -12.25
C GLU A 141 12.00 -10.62 -11.86
N ALA A 142 11.68 -10.83 -10.58
CA ALA A 142 11.14 -12.11 -10.11
C ALA A 142 9.76 -12.42 -10.73
N VAL A 143 8.86 -11.42 -10.87
CA VAL A 143 7.58 -11.59 -11.58
C VAL A 143 7.79 -12.14 -12.99
N ARG A 144 8.72 -11.54 -13.76
CA ARG A 144 9.01 -12.00 -15.13
C ARG A 144 9.65 -13.38 -15.14
N LYS A 145 10.57 -13.66 -14.22
CA LYS A 145 11.33 -14.91 -14.15
C LYS A 145 10.47 -16.11 -13.76
N PHE A 146 9.57 -15.93 -12.80
CA PHE A 146 8.77 -17.01 -12.24
C PHE A 146 7.32 -17.06 -12.77
N GLY A 147 6.95 -16.10 -13.61
CA GLY A 147 5.61 -16.05 -14.21
C GLY A 147 4.48 -15.74 -13.20
N ALA A 148 4.81 -15.06 -12.10
CA ALA A 148 3.82 -14.65 -11.14
C ALA A 148 2.86 -13.61 -11.73
N GLU A 149 1.60 -13.62 -11.28
CA GLU A 149 0.61 -12.65 -11.69
C GLU A 149 0.44 -11.59 -10.60
N LEU A 150 1.03 -10.42 -10.80
CA LEU A 150 0.97 -9.31 -9.84
C LEU A 150 -0.16 -8.36 -10.22
N LEU A 151 -1.20 -8.31 -9.39
CA LEU A 151 -2.41 -7.51 -9.62
C LEU A 151 -2.51 -6.39 -8.57
N PRO A 152 -2.66 -5.12 -8.99
CA PRO A 152 -2.79 -4.03 -8.05
C PRO A 152 -4.14 -4.04 -7.34
N VAL A 153 -4.11 -3.80 -6.04
CA VAL A 153 -5.28 -3.60 -5.18
C VAL A 153 -5.49 -2.12 -4.87
N ASP A 154 -4.43 -1.30 -4.87
CA ASP A 154 -4.59 0.15 -4.75
C ASP A 154 -5.53 0.68 -5.85
N SER A 155 -6.49 1.55 -5.49
CA SER A 155 -7.61 1.91 -6.37
C SER A 155 -7.17 2.55 -7.68
N GLU A 156 -6.17 3.39 -7.65
CA GLU A 156 -5.64 4.09 -8.82
C GLU A 156 -4.89 3.14 -9.76
N HIS A 157 -4.05 2.27 -9.21
CA HIS A 157 -3.34 1.26 -10.01
C HIS A 157 -4.29 0.19 -10.56
N ASN A 158 -5.28 -0.20 -9.77
CA ASN A 158 -6.34 -1.10 -10.23
C ASN A 158 -7.13 -0.48 -11.38
N GLY A 159 -7.47 0.81 -11.26
CA GLY A 159 -8.11 1.59 -12.32
C GLY A 159 -7.25 1.66 -13.58
N ALA A 160 -5.95 1.96 -13.44
CA ALA A 160 -4.98 1.99 -14.53
C ALA A 160 -4.87 0.62 -15.24
N HIS A 161 -4.75 -0.46 -14.48
CA HIS A 161 -4.72 -1.82 -15.00
C HIS A 161 -5.98 -2.15 -15.82
N GLN A 162 -7.16 -1.74 -15.34
CA GLN A 162 -8.42 -1.93 -16.08
C GLN A 162 -8.46 -1.13 -17.39
N CYS A 163 -7.98 0.12 -17.39
CA CYS A 163 -7.95 0.97 -18.57
C CYS A 163 -6.93 0.46 -19.61
N LEU A 164 -5.77 -0.02 -19.18
CA LEU A 164 -4.73 -0.58 -20.05
C LEU A 164 -5.19 -1.83 -20.81
N ARG A 165 -6.17 -2.56 -20.30
CA ARG A 165 -6.77 -3.71 -21.00
C ARG A 165 -7.63 -3.32 -22.21
N ALA A 166 -8.05 -2.06 -22.32
CA ALA A 166 -8.97 -1.62 -23.35
C ALA A 166 -8.30 -1.33 -24.70
N GLY A 167 -6.96 -1.26 -24.74
CA GLY A 167 -6.21 -0.93 -25.94
C GLY A 167 -4.82 -1.54 -26.00
N ASN A 168 -4.06 -1.16 -27.01
CA ASN A 168 -2.69 -1.59 -27.19
C ASN A 168 -1.76 -0.71 -26.34
N ARG A 169 -0.94 -1.32 -25.47
CA ARG A 169 0.04 -0.64 -24.63
C ARG A 169 0.99 0.28 -25.42
N ALA A 170 1.38 -0.11 -26.62
CA ALA A 170 2.27 0.68 -27.47
C ALA A 170 1.64 2.00 -27.98
N GLN A 171 0.34 2.16 -27.86
CA GLN A 171 -0.40 3.37 -28.25
C GLN A 171 -0.71 4.27 -27.06
N VAL A 172 -0.32 3.89 -25.85
CA VAL A 172 -0.50 4.70 -24.65
C VAL A 172 0.62 5.73 -24.54
N SER A 173 0.26 7.00 -24.45
CA SER A 173 1.18 8.11 -24.29
C SER A 173 1.39 8.50 -22.83
N LYS A 174 0.36 8.36 -21.98
CA LYS A 174 0.42 8.79 -20.59
C LYS A 174 -0.48 7.99 -19.67
N LEU A 175 -0.01 7.71 -18.48
CA LEU A 175 -0.80 7.29 -17.34
C LEU A 175 -1.07 8.49 -16.44
N ILE A 176 -2.33 8.70 -16.03
CA ILE A 176 -2.73 9.81 -15.16
C ILE A 176 -3.38 9.23 -13.90
N LEU A 177 -2.72 9.40 -12.75
CA LEU A 177 -3.22 9.02 -11.44
C LEU A 177 -3.99 10.18 -10.82
N THR A 178 -5.14 9.90 -10.24
CA THR A 178 -5.89 10.91 -9.51
C THR A 178 -5.51 10.91 -8.03
N ALA A 179 -5.63 12.05 -7.36
CA ALA A 179 -5.43 12.21 -5.93
C ALA A 179 -6.57 13.03 -5.33
N SER A 180 -7.02 12.71 -4.12
CA SER A 180 -8.00 13.56 -3.39
C SER A 180 -7.46 14.97 -3.08
N GLY A 181 -6.13 15.12 -3.09
CA GLY A 181 -5.42 16.32 -2.67
C GLY A 181 -5.22 16.44 -1.17
N GLY A 182 -5.70 15.48 -0.40
CA GLY A 182 -5.57 15.44 1.06
C GLY A 182 -6.35 16.55 1.79
N PRO A 183 -6.21 16.61 3.13
CA PRO A 183 -6.94 17.58 3.96
C PRO A 183 -6.48 19.04 3.73
N PHE A 184 -5.25 19.23 3.26
CA PHE A 184 -4.64 20.57 3.16
C PHE A 184 -4.63 21.16 1.75
N ARG A 185 -5.32 20.56 0.78
CA ARG A 185 -5.33 21.08 -0.60
C ARG A 185 -5.71 22.55 -0.71
N ASN A 186 -6.67 23.02 0.11
CA ASN A 186 -7.17 24.39 0.13
C ASN A 186 -6.51 25.26 1.21
N THR A 187 -5.65 24.72 2.08
CA THR A 187 -4.99 25.45 3.16
C THR A 187 -3.87 26.31 2.57
N PRO A 188 -3.74 27.58 2.89
CA PRO A 188 -2.62 28.41 2.46
C PRO A 188 -1.26 27.80 2.86
N ALA A 189 -0.24 27.90 2.00
CA ALA A 189 1.09 27.33 2.29
C ALA A 189 1.68 27.88 3.60
N SER A 190 1.45 29.18 3.90
CA SER A 190 1.91 29.83 5.14
C SER A 190 1.31 29.22 6.43
N GLU A 191 0.20 28.53 6.33
CA GLU A 191 -0.47 27.92 7.50
C GLU A 191 0.02 26.48 7.75
N LEU A 192 0.68 25.83 6.80
CA LEU A 192 1.13 24.44 6.93
C LEU A 192 2.14 24.23 8.07
N ALA A 193 2.88 25.27 8.45
CA ALA A 193 3.79 25.21 9.60
C ALA A 193 3.09 24.96 10.94
N PHE A 194 1.80 25.29 11.04
CA PHE A 194 1.02 25.26 12.27
C PHE A 194 0.01 24.11 12.33
N VAL A 195 -0.06 23.26 11.29
CA VAL A 195 -1.01 22.17 11.27
C VAL A 195 -0.61 21.06 12.24
N THR A 196 -1.63 20.48 12.86
CA THR A 196 -1.48 19.45 13.88
C THR A 196 -1.73 18.04 13.31
N PRO A 197 -1.23 16.97 13.96
CA PRO A 197 -1.57 15.60 13.60
C PRO A 197 -3.09 15.35 13.50
N ARG A 198 -3.87 15.92 14.41
CA ARG A 198 -5.34 15.79 14.40
C ARG A 198 -5.97 16.37 13.13
N GLN A 199 -5.49 17.52 12.66
CA GLN A 199 -5.96 18.13 11.41
C GLN A 199 -5.55 17.31 10.20
N ALA A 200 -4.31 16.81 10.18
CA ALA A 200 -3.78 15.99 9.09
C ALA A 200 -4.49 14.62 8.98
N LEU A 201 -4.94 14.05 10.09
CA LEU A 201 -5.69 12.79 10.12
C LEU A 201 -7.14 12.92 9.65
N ASN A 202 -7.65 14.14 9.46
CA ASN A 202 -9.01 14.37 8.98
C ASN A 202 -9.11 14.33 7.46
N HIS A 203 -8.95 13.13 6.88
CA HIS A 203 -9.04 12.97 5.43
C HIS A 203 -10.47 13.20 4.91
N PRO A 204 -10.65 13.98 3.80
CA PRO A 204 -11.98 14.41 3.35
C PRO A 204 -12.85 13.28 2.77
N THR A 205 -12.26 12.18 2.28
CA THR A 205 -12.98 11.17 1.49
C THR A 205 -12.81 9.76 2.06
N TRP A 206 -11.58 9.36 2.43
CA TRP A 206 -11.24 8.01 2.84
C TRP A 206 -11.06 7.89 4.35
N LYS A 207 -11.49 6.74 4.91
CA LYS A 207 -11.12 6.32 6.27
C LYS A 207 -10.01 5.28 6.17
N MET A 208 -8.81 5.67 6.51
CA MET A 208 -7.60 4.88 6.32
C MET A 208 -6.76 4.81 7.59
N GLY A 209 -5.68 4.02 7.57
CA GLY A 209 -4.69 4.02 8.64
C GLY A 209 -4.00 5.38 8.81
N ASN A 210 -3.45 5.62 9.99
CA ASN A 210 -2.87 6.93 10.33
C ASN A 210 -1.73 7.32 9.39
N ARG A 211 -0.82 6.39 9.08
CA ARG A 211 0.33 6.65 8.20
C ARG A 211 -0.12 7.13 6.82
N ILE A 212 -0.86 6.30 6.09
CA ILE A 212 -1.31 6.64 4.73
C ILE A 212 -2.14 7.92 4.69
N THR A 213 -2.82 8.28 5.79
CA THR A 213 -3.56 9.54 5.89
C THR A 213 -2.61 10.74 5.93
N ILE A 214 -1.48 10.64 6.65
CA ILE A 214 -0.45 11.70 6.63
C ILE A 214 0.26 11.73 5.26
N ASP A 215 0.54 10.58 4.66
CA ASP A 215 1.12 10.50 3.31
C ASP A 215 0.20 11.15 2.25
N CYS A 216 -1.12 11.06 2.41
CA CYS A 216 -2.09 11.81 1.61
C CYS A 216 -2.04 13.32 1.88
N ALA A 217 -1.85 13.72 3.15
CA ALA A 217 -1.78 15.12 3.54
C ALA A 217 -0.52 15.82 2.98
N THR A 218 0.56 15.08 2.78
CA THR A 218 1.84 15.54 2.21
C THR A 218 1.94 15.32 0.69
N LEU A 219 1.00 14.60 0.08
CA LEU A 219 1.04 14.01 -1.26
C LEU A 219 2.13 12.94 -1.45
N MET A 220 2.81 12.47 -0.39
CA MET A 220 3.76 11.36 -0.48
C MET A 220 3.07 10.05 -0.88
N ASN A 221 1.84 9.79 -0.43
CA ASN A 221 1.07 8.63 -0.88
C ASN A 221 1.00 8.59 -2.41
N LYS A 222 0.71 9.72 -3.05
CA LYS A 222 0.70 9.82 -4.51
C LYS A 222 2.09 9.71 -5.11
N GLY A 223 3.11 10.18 -4.41
CA GLY A 223 4.53 9.95 -4.79
C GLY A 223 4.89 8.47 -4.83
N PHE A 224 4.51 7.70 -3.82
CA PHE A 224 4.69 6.24 -3.81
C PHE A 224 3.90 5.55 -4.92
N GLU A 225 2.71 6.03 -5.20
CA GLU A 225 1.90 5.50 -6.29
C GLU A 225 2.51 5.78 -7.67
N VAL A 226 3.16 6.92 -7.88
CA VAL A 226 3.94 7.18 -9.11
C VAL A 226 5.06 6.17 -9.27
N ILE A 227 5.82 5.91 -8.21
CA ILE A 227 6.90 4.91 -8.22
C ILE A 227 6.35 3.51 -8.52
N GLU A 228 5.28 3.12 -7.84
CA GLU A 228 4.62 1.83 -8.04
C GLU A 228 4.10 1.68 -9.48
N ALA A 229 3.48 2.72 -10.04
CA ALA A 229 2.99 2.73 -11.42
C ALA A 229 4.11 2.54 -12.46
N CYS A 230 5.27 3.16 -12.24
CA CYS A 230 6.44 2.97 -13.10
C CYS A 230 6.84 1.49 -13.14
N TRP A 231 6.87 0.81 -11.99
CA TRP A 231 7.21 -0.61 -11.91
C TRP A 231 6.13 -1.53 -12.46
N LEU A 232 4.87 -1.34 -12.07
CA LEU A 232 3.76 -2.22 -12.46
C LEU A 232 3.48 -2.20 -13.96
N PHE A 233 3.58 -1.04 -14.59
CA PHE A 233 3.11 -0.82 -15.95
C PHE A 233 4.21 -0.44 -16.94
N ASP A 234 5.47 -0.46 -16.50
CA ASP A 234 6.64 -0.12 -17.32
C ASP A 234 6.52 1.27 -17.97
N PHE A 235 6.25 2.29 -17.15
CA PHE A 235 6.24 3.69 -17.56
C PHE A 235 7.49 4.40 -17.07
N ALA A 236 8.02 5.31 -17.89
CA ALA A 236 8.99 6.29 -17.42
C ALA A 236 8.28 7.29 -16.46
N PRO A 237 8.96 7.83 -15.44
CA PRO A 237 8.35 8.79 -14.51
C PRO A 237 7.70 9.98 -15.21
N CYS A 238 8.28 10.50 -16.29
CA CYS A 238 7.73 11.62 -17.08
C CYS A 238 6.40 11.28 -17.77
N ASP A 239 6.09 9.99 -17.99
CA ASP A 239 4.87 9.52 -18.61
C ASP A 239 3.77 9.19 -17.59
N VAL A 240 4.05 9.35 -16.30
CA VAL A 240 3.08 9.22 -15.21
C VAL A 240 2.71 10.61 -14.70
N GLY A 241 1.49 11.05 -14.98
CA GLY A 241 0.96 12.33 -14.49
C GLY A 241 0.13 12.16 -13.23
N VAL A 242 0.01 13.24 -12.46
CA VAL A 242 -0.86 13.33 -11.29
C VAL A 242 -1.84 14.48 -11.47
N VAL A 243 -3.12 14.27 -11.14
CA VAL A 243 -4.13 15.32 -11.05
C VAL A 243 -4.89 15.24 -9.74
N ILE A 244 -5.26 16.38 -9.18
CA ILE A 244 -6.11 16.44 -7.99
C ILE A 244 -7.56 16.31 -8.41
N HIS A 245 -8.24 15.29 -7.90
CA HIS A 245 -9.66 14.98 -8.13
C HIS A 245 -10.37 14.82 -6.77
N PRO A 246 -10.92 15.90 -6.21
CA PRO A 246 -11.47 15.89 -4.83
C PRO A 246 -12.57 14.88 -4.60
N GLN A 247 -13.35 14.55 -5.64
CA GLN A 247 -14.49 13.62 -5.54
C GLN A 247 -14.04 12.15 -5.48
N SER A 248 -12.78 11.83 -5.86
CA SER A 248 -12.18 10.49 -5.81
C SER A 248 -13.02 9.37 -6.44
N THR A 249 -13.83 9.69 -7.45
CA THR A 249 -14.66 8.73 -8.19
C THR A 249 -14.02 8.26 -9.49
N VAL A 250 -13.17 9.09 -10.10
CA VAL A 250 -12.26 8.70 -11.18
C VAL A 250 -10.93 8.31 -10.49
N HIS A 251 -10.51 7.06 -10.67
CA HIS A 251 -9.32 6.55 -9.96
C HIS A 251 -8.05 6.66 -10.81
N ALA A 252 -8.13 6.39 -12.10
CA ALA A 252 -7.02 6.59 -13.03
C ALA A 252 -7.53 6.84 -14.45
N MET A 253 -6.67 7.43 -15.28
CA MET A 253 -6.92 7.66 -16.69
C MET A 253 -5.71 7.24 -17.52
N ILE A 254 -5.96 6.75 -18.73
CA ILE A 254 -4.93 6.42 -19.73
C ILE A 254 -5.19 7.29 -20.95
N GLU A 255 -4.17 8.06 -21.35
CA GLU A 255 -4.16 8.87 -22.56
C GLU A 255 -3.47 8.10 -23.69
N TYR A 256 -4.09 8.04 -24.84
CA TYR A 256 -3.58 7.41 -26.04
C TYR A 256 -2.95 8.43 -26.98
N SER A 257 -2.12 7.96 -27.91
CA SER A 257 -1.41 8.80 -28.88
C SER A 257 -2.30 9.60 -29.82
N ASP A 258 -3.56 9.22 -29.97
CA ASP A 258 -4.58 9.96 -30.72
C ASP A 258 -5.30 11.06 -29.92
N GLY A 259 -4.90 11.22 -28.63
CA GLY A 259 -5.50 12.19 -27.71
C GLY A 259 -6.75 11.69 -26.99
N SER A 260 -7.21 10.46 -27.23
CA SER A 260 -8.33 9.91 -26.49
C SER A 260 -7.89 9.55 -25.05
N VAL A 261 -8.81 9.72 -24.09
CA VAL A 261 -8.58 9.39 -22.68
C VAL A 261 -9.62 8.39 -22.21
N LEU A 262 -9.17 7.25 -21.68
CA LEU A 262 -10.02 6.29 -20.99
C LEU A 262 -9.86 6.43 -19.48
N ALA A 263 -10.97 6.42 -18.77
CA ALA A 263 -11.00 6.56 -17.31
C ALA A 263 -11.71 5.39 -16.64
N GLN A 264 -11.17 4.91 -15.53
CA GLN A 264 -11.88 3.99 -14.66
C GLN A 264 -12.61 4.80 -13.59
N ILE A 265 -13.91 4.53 -13.46
CA ILE A 265 -14.81 5.24 -12.56
C ILE A 265 -15.55 4.22 -11.69
N SER A 266 -15.51 4.41 -10.37
CA SER A 266 -16.27 3.59 -9.43
C SER A 266 -16.53 4.33 -8.10
N ALA A 267 -17.35 3.73 -7.23
CA ALA A 267 -17.46 4.17 -5.86
C ALA A 267 -16.13 4.01 -5.11
N THR A 268 -15.92 4.85 -4.11
CA THR A 268 -14.74 4.83 -3.22
C THR A 268 -14.83 3.70 -2.20
N ASP A 269 -14.63 2.46 -2.66
CA ASP A 269 -14.75 1.25 -1.84
C ASP A 269 -13.70 0.22 -2.25
N MET A 270 -12.80 -0.13 -1.34
CA MET A 270 -11.69 -1.04 -1.62
C MET A 270 -12.11 -2.48 -1.94
N ARG A 271 -13.34 -2.87 -1.64
CA ARG A 271 -13.86 -4.21 -2.00
C ARG A 271 -13.94 -4.41 -3.51
N MET A 272 -14.13 -3.33 -4.30
CA MET A 272 -14.14 -3.43 -5.75
C MET A 272 -12.76 -3.82 -6.33
N PRO A 273 -11.66 -3.11 -6.05
CA PRO A 273 -10.35 -3.49 -6.57
C PRO A 273 -9.86 -4.83 -5.98
N ILE A 274 -10.21 -5.17 -4.74
CA ILE A 274 -9.94 -6.48 -4.16
C ILE A 274 -10.67 -7.58 -4.94
N GLN A 275 -11.97 -7.41 -5.16
CA GLN A 275 -12.77 -8.37 -5.95
C GLN A 275 -12.19 -8.55 -7.35
N TYR A 276 -11.80 -7.45 -8.02
CA TYR A 276 -11.16 -7.50 -9.33
C TYR A 276 -9.85 -8.30 -9.31
N ALA A 277 -8.96 -8.06 -8.33
CA ALA A 277 -7.70 -8.79 -8.22
C ALA A 277 -7.91 -10.29 -7.98
N LEU A 278 -8.94 -10.66 -7.22
CA LEU A 278 -9.27 -12.05 -6.93
C LEU A 278 -9.87 -12.78 -8.13
N THR A 279 -10.71 -12.11 -8.94
CA THR A 279 -11.46 -12.75 -10.04
C THR A 279 -10.81 -12.60 -11.40
N TYR A 280 -9.87 -11.67 -11.57
CA TYR A 280 -9.18 -11.44 -12.83
C TYR A 280 -8.82 -12.77 -13.55
N PRO A 281 -9.02 -12.91 -14.88
CA PRO A 281 -9.39 -11.86 -15.84
C PRO A 281 -10.91 -11.56 -15.93
N ASP A 282 -11.73 -12.31 -15.22
CA ASP A 282 -13.17 -12.16 -15.21
C ASP A 282 -13.64 -11.03 -14.28
N ARG A 283 -14.87 -10.58 -14.50
CA ARG A 283 -15.54 -9.64 -13.58
C ARG A 283 -16.63 -10.38 -12.82
N ALA A 284 -16.57 -10.32 -11.50
CA ALA A 284 -17.66 -10.75 -10.64
C ALA A 284 -18.35 -9.56 -9.97
N GLU A 285 -19.54 -9.77 -9.46
CA GLU A 285 -20.26 -8.75 -8.71
C GLU A 285 -19.50 -8.42 -7.43
N ALA A 286 -19.12 -7.14 -7.30
CA ALA A 286 -18.48 -6.64 -6.08
C ALA A 286 -19.56 -6.13 -5.10
N PRO A 287 -19.36 -6.32 -3.78
CA PRO A 287 -20.32 -5.90 -2.75
C PRO A 287 -20.23 -4.39 -2.47
N VAL A 288 -20.27 -3.58 -3.53
CA VAL A 288 -20.11 -2.13 -3.47
C VAL A 288 -21.30 -1.42 -4.12
N PRO A 289 -21.63 -0.19 -3.69
CA PRO A 289 -22.69 0.58 -4.34
C PRO A 289 -22.31 0.90 -5.79
N LYS A 290 -23.28 0.87 -6.68
CA LYS A 290 -23.14 1.38 -8.05
C LYS A 290 -23.32 2.89 -8.06
N ILE A 291 -22.66 3.57 -8.99
CA ILE A 291 -22.88 5.01 -9.21
C ILE A 291 -24.27 5.21 -9.76
N ASP A 292 -25.05 6.07 -9.11
CA ASP A 292 -26.35 6.49 -9.65
C ASP A 292 -26.14 7.59 -10.70
N TRP A 293 -26.38 7.26 -11.96
CA TRP A 293 -26.24 8.17 -13.08
C TRP A 293 -27.45 9.08 -13.28
N ALA A 294 -28.54 8.91 -12.51
CA ALA A 294 -29.67 9.81 -12.50
C ALA A 294 -29.41 11.09 -11.71
N GLU A 295 -28.42 11.06 -10.81
CA GLU A 295 -27.99 12.23 -10.06
C GLU A 295 -27.01 13.10 -10.87
N ALA A 296 -27.20 14.43 -10.81
CA ALA A 296 -26.25 15.38 -11.40
C ALA A 296 -24.90 15.31 -10.68
N ARG A 297 -23.81 15.22 -11.43
CA ARG A 297 -22.45 15.12 -10.89
C ARG A 297 -21.55 16.17 -11.51
N LYS A 298 -20.67 16.73 -10.66
CA LYS A 298 -19.58 17.60 -11.09
C LYS A 298 -18.27 16.97 -10.68
N TRP A 299 -17.36 16.80 -11.61
CA TRP A 299 -16.00 16.34 -11.38
C TRP A 299 -15.01 17.46 -11.68
N GLU A 300 -14.04 17.60 -10.79
CA GLU A 300 -13.01 18.63 -10.90
C GLU A 300 -11.66 17.96 -11.01
N PHE A 301 -10.81 18.50 -11.88
CA PHE A 301 -9.43 18.08 -12.06
C PHE A 301 -8.54 19.30 -12.00
N LEU A 302 -7.60 19.31 -11.06
CA LEU A 302 -6.72 20.43 -10.79
C LEU A 302 -5.26 19.95 -10.86
N PRO A 303 -4.30 20.81 -11.26
CA PRO A 303 -2.89 20.46 -11.18
C PRO A 303 -2.46 20.31 -9.71
N PRO A 304 -1.52 19.39 -9.40
CA PRO A 304 -0.88 19.35 -8.08
C PRO A 304 0.04 20.55 -7.87
N ASP A 305 0.10 21.04 -6.65
CA ASP A 305 1.00 22.12 -6.25
C ASP A 305 2.33 21.53 -5.71
N PHE A 306 3.34 21.45 -6.56
CA PHE A 306 4.65 20.87 -6.23
C PHE A 306 5.47 21.73 -5.27
N GLU A 307 5.21 23.04 -5.20
CA GLU A 307 5.90 23.94 -4.25
C GLU A 307 5.33 23.76 -2.84
N LYS A 308 4.02 23.62 -2.75
CA LYS A 308 3.31 23.39 -1.48
C LYS A 308 3.52 21.97 -0.94
N PHE A 309 3.64 20.98 -1.83
CA PHE A 309 3.78 19.58 -1.51
C PHE A 309 5.04 18.98 -2.17
N PRO A 310 6.24 19.38 -1.70
CA PRO A 310 7.50 19.04 -2.36
C PRO A 310 7.84 17.54 -2.33
N LEU A 311 7.23 16.75 -1.40
CA LEU A 311 7.44 15.31 -1.33
C LEU A 311 6.99 14.58 -2.60
N LEU A 312 5.94 15.06 -3.28
CA LEU A 312 5.53 14.50 -4.57
C LEU A 312 6.64 14.66 -5.62
N LYS A 313 7.25 15.84 -5.71
CA LYS A 313 8.38 16.10 -6.62
C LYS A 313 9.59 15.22 -6.27
N LEU A 314 9.87 15.08 -4.98
CA LEU A 314 10.97 14.26 -4.48
C LEU A 314 10.81 12.78 -4.86
N ALA A 315 9.58 12.26 -4.85
CA ALA A 315 9.30 10.89 -5.27
C ALA A 315 9.62 10.65 -6.75
N TYR A 316 9.27 11.59 -7.64
CA TYR A 316 9.69 11.54 -9.06
C TYR A 316 11.22 11.50 -9.20
N GLN A 317 11.91 12.39 -8.48
CA GLN A 317 13.38 12.47 -8.50
C GLN A 317 14.04 11.18 -8.01
N CYS A 318 13.50 10.56 -6.96
CA CYS A 318 13.98 9.28 -6.45
C CYS A 318 13.80 8.15 -7.48
N GLN A 319 12.65 8.10 -8.15
CA GLN A 319 12.39 7.10 -9.19
C GLN A 319 13.31 7.29 -10.41
N GLU A 320 13.56 8.53 -10.82
CA GLU A 320 14.52 8.85 -11.90
C GLU A 320 15.95 8.50 -11.53
N SER A 321 16.34 8.72 -10.27
CA SER A 321 17.69 8.41 -9.77
C SER A 321 17.94 6.89 -9.69
N GLY A 322 16.89 6.09 -9.47
CA GLY A 322 16.99 4.64 -9.34
C GLY A 322 17.78 4.16 -8.11
N GLY A 323 18.31 2.95 -8.18
CA GLY A 323 19.08 2.34 -7.10
C GLY A 323 18.29 2.23 -5.79
N SER A 324 18.92 2.66 -4.69
CA SER A 324 18.34 2.63 -3.34
C SER A 324 17.51 3.87 -2.98
N ALA A 325 17.39 4.85 -3.88
CA ALA A 325 16.77 6.14 -3.55
C ALA A 325 15.32 6.00 -3.07
N THR A 326 14.50 5.18 -3.75
CA THR A 326 13.10 4.96 -3.38
C THR A 326 12.93 4.16 -2.08
N CYS A 327 13.83 3.22 -1.79
CA CYS A 327 13.87 2.50 -0.50
C CYS A 327 14.19 3.46 0.65
N THR A 328 15.20 4.32 0.48
CA THR A 328 15.56 5.36 1.45
C THR A 328 14.43 6.36 1.65
N LEU A 329 13.77 6.78 0.55
CA LEU A 329 12.59 7.65 0.58
C LEU A 329 11.51 7.08 1.50
N ASN A 330 11.12 5.81 1.29
CA ASN A 330 10.10 5.15 2.09
C ASN A 330 10.49 5.05 3.57
N ALA A 331 11.73 4.60 3.85
CA ALA A 331 12.22 4.44 5.21
C ALA A 331 12.27 5.78 5.99
N ALA A 332 12.72 6.84 5.33
CA ALA A 332 12.78 8.17 5.92
C ALA A 332 11.40 8.77 6.17
N ASP A 333 10.48 8.59 5.22
CA ASP A 333 9.09 9.04 5.33
C ASP A 333 8.39 8.37 6.51
N GLU A 334 8.49 7.05 6.65
CA GLU A 334 7.89 6.32 7.78
C GLU A 334 8.33 6.89 9.14
N ILE A 335 9.62 7.17 9.30
CA ILE A 335 10.17 7.72 10.55
C ILE A 335 9.72 9.16 10.78
N ALA A 336 9.70 9.98 9.73
CA ALA A 336 9.26 11.36 9.84
C ALA A 336 7.76 11.47 10.15
N VAL A 337 6.93 10.65 9.50
CA VAL A 337 5.49 10.56 9.75
C VAL A 337 5.21 10.07 11.18
N GLU A 338 5.93 9.07 11.66
CA GLU A 338 5.83 8.60 13.06
C GLU A 338 6.15 9.73 14.04
N ALA A 339 7.25 10.45 13.81
CA ALA A 339 7.66 11.56 14.67
C ALA A 339 6.64 12.71 14.66
N PHE A 340 6.02 13.00 13.51
CA PHE A 340 4.94 13.97 13.41
C PHE A 340 3.68 13.52 14.16
N LEU A 341 3.25 12.28 13.98
CA LEU A 341 2.08 11.72 14.68
C LEU A 341 2.23 11.74 16.21
N GLN A 342 3.47 11.58 16.69
CA GLN A 342 3.83 11.71 18.11
C GLN A 342 3.97 13.17 18.58
N GLY A 343 3.79 14.15 17.69
CA GLY A 343 3.93 15.58 18.02
C GLY A 343 5.36 16.02 18.31
N ARG A 344 6.37 15.24 17.92
CA ARG A 344 7.79 15.56 18.15
C ARG A 344 8.37 16.55 17.13
N ILE A 345 7.79 16.61 15.95
CA ILE A 345 8.19 17.51 14.86
C ILE A 345 6.98 18.18 14.23
N GLY A 346 7.19 19.31 13.53
CA GLY A 346 6.16 19.98 12.72
C GLY A 346 5.93 19.30 11.37
N PHE A 347 4.82 19.63 10.71
CA PHE A 347 4.41 19.06 9.43
C PHE A 347 5.45 19.25 8.31
N LEU A 348 6.00 20.46 8.21
CA LEU A 348 7.02 20.79 7.20
C LEU A 348 8.33 20.02 7.42
N SER A 349 8.65 19.67 8.66
CA SER A 349 9.85 18.91 8.99
C SER A 349 9.84 17.49 8.42
N ILE A 350 8.65 16.95 8.03
CA ILE A 350 8.57 15.65 7.35
C ILE A 350 9.41 15.70 6.07
N HIS A 351 9.15 16.68 5.19
CA HIS A 351 9.92 16.85 3.95
C HIS A 351 11.41 17.05 4.20
N GLU A 352 11.75 17.91 5.17
CA GLU A 352 13.15 18.25 5.47
C GLU A 352 13.96 17.01 5.92
N ILE A 353 13.36 16.15 6.78
CA ILE A 353 14.00 14.91 7.24
C ILE A 353 14.18 13.94 6.08
N VAL A 354 13.16 13.77 5.25
CA VAL A 354 13.22 12.88 4.09
C VAL A 354 14.30 13.33 3.11
N GLN A 355 14.32 14.61 2.76
CA GLN A 355 15.30 15.18 1.84
C GLN A 355 16.73 15.10 2.39
N GLU A 356 16.93 15.40 3.66
CA GLU A 356 18.24 15.32 4.30
C GLU A 356 18.74 13.87 4.43
N THR A 357 17.85 12.93 4.74
CA THR A 357 18.19 11.50 4.75
C THR A 357 18.67 11.05 3.37
N LEU A 358 17.93 11.38 2.31
CA LEU A 358 18.30 11.05 0.94
C LEU A 358 19.65 11.64 0.54
N SER A 359 19.94 12.88 0.96
CA SER A 359 21.21 13.55 0.61
C SER A 359 22.43 12.93 1.30
N ARG A 360 22.25 12.30 2.47
CA ARG A 360 23.33 11.70 3.27
C ARG A 360 23.52 10.21 3.04
N MET A 361 22.46 9.51 2.61
CA MET A 361 22.57 8.08 2.32
C MET A 361 23.32 7.82 1.02
N PRO A 362 24.27 6.87 1.00
CA PRO A 362 24.96 6.51 -0.23
C PRO A 362 24.00 5.81 -1.20
N SER A 363 24.11 6.14 -2.48
CA SER A 363 23.39 5.41 -3.53
C SER A 363 23.97 4.02 -3.69
N ARG A 364 23.12 2.99 -3.64
CA ARG A 364 23.46 1.57 -3.83
C ARG A 364 22.45 0.92 -4.78
N THR A 365 22.86 -0.14 -5.44
CA THR A 365 21.95 -0.99 -6.24
C THR A 365 21.70 -2.28 -5.47
N PRO A 366 20.53 -2.49 -4.86
CA PRO A 366 20.23 -3.72 -4.13
C PRO A 366 20.16 -4.91 -5.10
N ALA A 367 20.83 -6.02 -4.76
CA ALA A 367 20.83 -7.27 -5.53
C ALA A 367 20.00 -8.37 -4.85
N SER A 368 19.53 -8.14 -3.63
CA SER A 368 18.76 -9.09 -2.84
C SER A 368 17.75 -8.39 -1.93
N VAL A 369 16.77 -9.15 -1.42
CA VAL A 369 15.85 -8.67 -0.37
C VAL A 369 16.64 -8.26 0.88
N GLY A 370 17.71 -9.00 1.22
CA GLY A 370 18.58 -8.65 2.34
C GLY A 370 19.22 -7.27 2.20
N ASP A 371 19.69 -6.91 0.99
CA ASP A 371 20.25 -5.56 0.74
C ASP A 371 19.19 -4.47 0.93
N ILE A 372 17.96 -4.71 0.48
CA ILE A 372 16.85 -3.77 0.66
C ILE A 372 16.55 -3.55 2.15
N LEU A 373 16.48 -4.63 2.93
CA LEU A 373 16.24 -4.56 4.37
C LEU A 373 17.38 -3.85 5.12
N GLU A 374 18.63 -4.02 4.66
CA GLU A 374 19.78 -3.32 5.23
C GLU A 374 19.72 -1.82 4.91
N ILE A 375 19.44 -1.44 3.65
CA ILE A 375 19.27 -0.04 3.24
C ILE A 375 18.13 0.61 4.03
N ASP A 376 16.98 -0.06 4.15
CA ASP A 376 15.85 0.41 4.97
C ASP A 376 16.26 0.66 6.41
N ARG A 377 16.96 -0.32 7.04
CA ARG A 377 17.41 -0.20 8.42
C ARG A 377 18.35 0.99 8.63
N GLU A 378 19.35 1.15 7.75
CA GLU A 378 20.32 2.25 7.86
C GLU A 378 19.64 3.61 7.64
N SER A 379 18.76 3.70 6.64
CA SER A 379 17.97 4.90 6.35
C SER A 379 17.10 5.30 7.55
N ARG A 380 16.47 4.33 8.22
CA ARG A 380 15.67 4.57 9.45
C ARG A 380 16.52 5.06 10.62
N ILE A 381 17.74 4.56 10.78
CA ILE A 381 18.64 5.04 11.84
C ILE A 381 18.95 6.52 11.61
N LEU A 382 19.39 6.88 10.41
CA LEU A 382 19.71 8.26 10.07
C LEU A 382 18.49 9.19 10.19
N ALA A 383 17.33 8.78 9.68
CA ALA A 383 16.10 9.57 9.78
C ALA A 383 15.66 9.80 11.23
N ARG A 384 15.85 8.80 12.15
CA ARG A 384 15.59 8.99 13.58
C ARG A 384 16.53 9.99 14.23
N GLU A 385 17.81 9.95 13.89
CA GLU A 385 18.79 10.94 14.37
C GLU A 385 18.37 12.35 13.95
N LEU A 386 18.00 12.53 12.69
CA LEU A 386 17.54 13.82 12.17
C LEU A 386 16.24 14.30 12.82
N ALA A 387 15.28 13.39 13.04
CA ALA A 387 14.04 13.71 13.73
C ALA A 387 14.27 14.14 15.17
N ASN A 388 15.18 13.46 15.90
CA ASN A 388 15.54 13.82 17.27
C ASN A 388 16.25 15.18 17.36
N CYS A 389 17.15 15.50 16.42
CA CYS A 389 17.80 16.81 16.35
C CYS A 389 16.77 17.94 16.17
N ARG A 390 15.76 17.75 15.30
CA ARG A 390 14.71 18.75 15.09
C ARG A 390 13.77 18.88 16.29
N ALA A 391 13.42 17.80 16.94
CA ALA A 391 12.62 17.82 18.17
C ALA A 391 13.32 18.62 19.30
N ALA A 392 14.63 18.50 19.45
CA ALA A 392 15.41 19.25 20.44
C ALA A 392 15.46 20.77 20.11
N GLY A 393 15.52 21.14 18.83
CA GLY A 393 15.51 22.54 18.39
C GLY A 393 14.17 23.24 18.58
N THR A 394 13.06 22.49 18.62
CA THR A 394 11.70 23.04 18.83
C THR A 394 11.42 23.38 20.31
N VAL A 395 12.16 22.77 21.25
CA VAL A 395 12.00 22.99 22.72
C VAL A 395 12.73 24.25 23.19
N THR A 396 13.63 24.80 22.39
CA THR A 396 14.49 25.96 22.75
C THR A 396 14.08 27.26 22.05
N ALA A 397 13.00 27.29 21.26
CA ALA A 397 12.43 28.45 20.62
C ALA A 397 11.03 28.77 21.17
#